data_53e1483d671f8432c3eba8d8ab879915
#
_entry.id   53e1483d671f8432c3eba8d8ab879915
#
_cell.length_a   1.000
_cell.length_b   1.000
_cell.length_c   1.000
_cell.angle_alpha   90.00
_cell.angle_beta   90.00
_cell.angle_gamma   90.00
#
_symmetry.space_group_name_H-M   'P 1'
#
loop_
_entity.id
_entity.type
_entity.pdbx_description
1 polymer ?
#
loop_
_entity_poly.entity_id
_entity_poly.type
_entity_poly.pdbx_seq_one_letter_code
_entity_poly.pdbx_strand_id
1 'polypeptide(L)'
;MARYPYSPALKPPGNWTSIDFADPRLAPAIRLMIQGIQTDLSSFTPPDGLTLNRKQVTVWDGETISCYILEPEGGCPKLPTMLYCHGGGFFLPIQTMMMHLAAQYALELGIRVYLPEYRIVPEHPNPYPFRDCLSIMEIIQKQDVHYLLYGESAGGTLAAGLALWARDHNTKPANGQCLIYPVLDNRCSRYASMRLYSEAAWPLKNNLTMWREYLKNGKMGLDDYLVPMTAPNLAGLPQAYIEPQQIDTLRDEAIAYAKRLEQADIPVTLQVIEGSYHGFDADTTNPFVQEIVHRRIEKMREMLKGNSE
;
A
#
# COMPACT_ATOMS: atom_id res chain seq x y z
N MET A 1 -7.50 26.84 -10.48
CA MET A 1 -6.19 26.31 -10.07
C MET A 1 -5.49 25.81 -11.32
N ALA A 2 -4.19 26.10 -11.46
CA ALA A 2 -3.43 25.60 -12.61
C ALA A 2 -3.33 24.05 -12.56
N ARG A 3 -3.62 23.39 -13.68
CA ARG A 3 -3.32 21.96 -13.83
C ARG A 3 -1.82 21.83 -14.06
N TYR A 4 -1.16 21.00 -13.26
CA TYR A 4 0.26 20.69 -13.46
C TYR A 4 0.45 19.86 -14.72
N PRO A 5 1.55 20.05 -15.47
CA PRO A 5 1.89 19.17 -16.59
C PRO A 5 2.40 17.82 -16.08
N TYR A 6 2.16 16.78 -16.87
CA TYR A 6 2.84 15.50 -16.65
C TYR A 6 4.33 15.63 -16.90
N SER A 7 5.13 14.90 -16.16
CA SER A 7 6.57 14.77 -16.43
C SER A 7 6.78 14.22 -17.85
N PRO A 8 7.64 14.83 -18.67
CA PRO A 8 7.96 14.30 -19.99
C PRO A 8 8.64 12.92 -19.93
N ALA A 9 9.17 12.53 -18.78
CA ALA A 9 9.75 11.20 -18.55
C ALA A 9 8.69 10.10 -18.37
N LEU A 10 7.43 10.48 -18.13
CA LEU A 10 6.34 9.53 -17.90
C LEU A 10 5.41 9.49 -19.12
N LYS A 11 4.96 8.30 -19.47
CA LYS A 11 3.83 8.15 -20.39
C LYS A 11 2.55 8.63 -19.68
N PRO A 12 1.68 9.42 -20.34
CA PRO A 12 0.38 9.73 -19.76
C PRO A 12 -0.36 8.47 -19.36
N PRO A 13 -1.12 8.50 -18.26
CA PRO A 13 -1.90 7.34 -17.84
C PRO A 13 -2.85 6.91 -18.96
N GLY A 14 -2.94 5.61 -19.19
CA GLY A 14 -3.93 5.05 -20.13
C GLY A 14 -5.36 5.29 -19.63
N ASN A 15 -6.35 4.99 -20.51
CA ASN A 15 -7.79 5.15 -20.20
C ASN A 15 -8.31 4.14 -19.15
N TRP A 16 -7.57 3.90 -18.08
CA TRP A 16 -8.05 3.11 -16.93
C TRP A 16 -9.22 3.76 -16.20
N THR A 17 -9.50 5.02 -16.54
CA THR A 17 -10.45 5.92 -15.91
C THR A 17 -11.91 5.51 -16.02
N SER A 18 -12.25 4.49 -16.81
CA SER A 18 -13.64 4.17 -17.12
C SER A 18 -14.18 2.86 -16.52
N ILE A 19 -13.41 2.12 -15.74
CA ILE A 19 -13.87 0.85 -15.16
C ILE A 19 -14.59 1.12 -13.85
N ASP A 20 -15.91 0.92 -13.84
CA ASP A 20 -16.70 0.89 -12.61
C ASP A 20 -16.65 -0.53 -12.03
N PHE A 21 -15.75 -0.78 -11.10
CA PHE A 21 -15.55 -2.10 -10.49
C PHE A 21 -16.80 -2.63 -9.76
N ALA A 22 -17.74 -1.77 -9.42
CA ALA A 22 -18.98 -2.16 -8.76
C ALA A 22 -20.18 -2.28 -9.74
N ASP A 23 -19.98 -2.07 -11.03
CA ASP A 23 -21.04 -2.30 -12.02
C ASP A 23 -21.22 -3.80 -12.25
N PRO A 24 -22.38 -4.39 -11.88
CA PRO A 24 -22.59 -5.83 -12.03
C PRO A 24 -22.54 -6.29 -13.49
N ARG A 25 -22.76 -5.38 -14.46
CA ARG A 25 -22.67 -5.69 -15.90
C ARG A 25 -21.22 -5.93 -16.33
N LEU A 26 -20.25 -5.33 -15.62
CA LEU A 26 -18.81 -5.50 -15.86
C LEU A 26 -18.21 -6.70 -15.09
N ALA A 27 -18.95 -7.32 -14.19
CA ALA A 27 -18.45 -8.41 -13.36
C ALA A 27 -17.76 -9.55 -14.16
N PRO A 28 -18.29 -10.00 -15.33
CA PRO A 28 -17.60 -11.03 -16.13
C PRO A 28 -16.24 -10.54 -16.67
N ALA A 29 -16.16 -9.29 -17.15
CA ALA A 29 -14.93 -8.70 -17.67
C ALA A 29 -13.91 -8.48 -16.56
N ILE A 30 -14.34 -8.03 -15.38
CA ILE A 30 -13.50 -7.87 -14.20
C ILE A 30 -12.93 -9.22 -13.76
N ARG A 31 -13.72 -10.27 -13.71
CA ARG A 31 -13.24 -11.62 -13.38
C ARG A 31 -12.18 -12.13 -14.37
N LEU A 32 -12.40 -11.90 -15.67
CA LEU A 32 -11.44 -12.28 -16.70
C LEU A 32 -10.11 -11.49 -16.54
N MET A 33 -10.21 -10.20 -16.23
CA MET A 33 -9.04 -9.37 -15.94
C MET A 33 -8.28 -9.89 -14.71
N ILE A 34 -8.98 -10.19 -13.62
CA ILE A 34 -8.38 -10.75 -12.38
C ILE A 34 -7.70 -12.08 -12.69
N GLN A 35 -8.34 -12.96 -13.47
CA GLN A 35 -7.75 -14.22 -13.89
C GLN A 35 -6.48 -14.01 -14.72
N GLY A 36 -6.47 -13.01 -15.62
CA GLY A 36 -5.28 -12.63 -16.38
C GLY A 36 -4.14 -12.19 -15.45
N ILE A 37 -4.42 -11.31 -14.50
CA ILE A 37 -3.44 -10.84 -13.49
C ILE A 37 -2.87 -12.02 -12.70
N GLN A 38 -3.70 -12.96 -12.25
CA GLN A 38 -3.26 -14.13 -11.49
C GLN A 38 -2.42 -15.08 -12.34
N THR A 39 -2.72 -15.20 -13.64
CA THR A 39 -1.92 -15.99 -14.60
C THR A 39 -0.53 -15.35 -14.76
N ASP A 40 -0.45 -14.05 -14.98
CA ASP A 40 0.80 -13.32 -15.10
C ASP A 40 1.63 -13.43 -13.80
N LEU A 41 0.98 -13.30 -12.66
CA LEU A 41 1.63 -13.43 -11.35
C LEU A 41 2.20 -14.85 -11.14
N SER A 42 1.52 -15.87 -11.62
CA SER A 42 2.00 -17.26 -11.50
C SER A 42 3.27 -17.55 -12.32
N SER A 43 3.54 -16.74 -13.32
CA SER A 43 4.74 -16.81 -14.18
C SER A 43 5.92 -15.98 -13.65
N PHE A 44 5.72 -15.19 -12.58
CA PHE A 44 6.77 -14.35 -12.02
C PHE A 44 7.93 -15.21 -11.50
N THR A 45 9.14 -14.89 -11.97
CA THR A 45 10.39 -15.47 -11.47
C THR A 45 11.19 -14.38 -10.76
N PRO A 46 11.62 -14.61 -9.52
CA PRO A 46 12.44 -13.63 -8.81
C PRO A 46 13.79 -13.45 -9.53
N PRO A 47 14.40 -12.26 -9.46
CA PRO A 47 15.76 -12.05 -9.93
C PRO A 47 16.76 -12.90 -9.15
N ASP A 48 17.95 -13.11 -9.74
CA ASP A 48 19.06 -13.79 -9.09
C ASP A 48 19.37 -13.19 -7.72
N GLY A 49 19.70 -14.05 -6.76
CA GLY A 49 19.98 -13.66 -5.38
C GLY A 49 18.75 -13.59 -4.48
N LEU A 50 17.53 -13.85 -5.00
CA LEU A 50 16.31 -13.95 -4.22
C LEU A 50 15.65 -15.31 -4.37
N THR A 51 15.03 -15.76 -3.28
CA THR A 51 14.05 -16.85 -3.30
C THR A 51 12.64 -16.31 -3.19
N LEU A 52 11.70 -16.96 -3.88
CA LEU A 52 10.26 -16.71 -3.76
C LEU A 52 9.57 -17.95 -3.20
N ASN A 53 8.92 -17.78 -2.07
CA ASN A 53 8.07 -18.79 -1.45
C ASN A 53 6.61 -18.35 -1.47
N ARG A 54 5.70 -19.19 -1.92
CA ARG A 54 4.26 -18.99 -1.75
C ARG A 54 3.76 -19.88 -0.62
N LYS A 55 3.32 -19.29 0.48
CA LYS A 55 2.79 -20.02 1.63
C LYS A 55 1.29 -19.82 1.78
N GLN A 56 0.58 -20.86 2.16
CA GLN A 56 -0.78 -20.76 2.66
C GLN A 56 -0.70 -20.43 4.15
N VAL A 57 -1.35 -19.34 4.55
CA VAL A 57 -1.33 -18.84 5.93
C VAL A 57 -2.75 -18.84 6.48
N THR A 58 -2.95 -19.50 7.61
CA THR A 58 -4.22 -19.44 8.35
C THR A 58 -4.37 -18.05 8.95
N VAL A 59 -5.49 -17.39 8.67
CA VAL A 59 -5.80 -16.04 9.15
C VAL A 59 -6.86 -16.08 10.27
N TRP A 60 -7.21 -14.92 10.76
CA TRP A 60 -8.00 -14.65 11.97
C TRP A 60 -9.33 -15.42 12.10
N ASP A 61 -9.95 -15.83 10.99
CA ASP A 61 -11.24 -16.56 10.98
C ASP A 61 -11.08 -18.08 10.72
N GLY A 62 -9.84 -18.57 10.65
CA GLY A 62 -9.53 -19.97 10.40
C GLY A 62 -9.37 -20.34 8.92
N GLU A 63 -9.73 -19.44 8.00
CA GLU A 63 -9.50 -19.62 6.57
C GLU A 63 -8.03 -19.41 6.22
N THR A 64 -7.66 -19.71 4.97
CA THR A 64 -6.29 -19.53 4.49
C THR A 64 -6.22 -18.54 3.36
N ILE A 65 -5.14 -17.73 3.36
CA ILE A 65 -4.76 -16.88 2.23
C ILE A 65 -3.36 -17.24 1.74
N SER A 66 -3.08 -16.94 0.48
CA SER A 66 -1.70 -17.01 -0.04
C SER A 66 -0.90 -15.82 0.48
N CYS A 67 0.36 -16.07 0.84
CA CYS A 67 1.32 -15.03 1.11
C CYS A 67 2.60 -15.32 0.32
N TYR A 68 3.01 -14.37 -0.52
CA TYR A 68 4.27 -14.43 -1.24
C TYR A 68 5.37 -13.88 -0.35
N ILE A 69 6.47 -14.63 -0.24
CA ILE A 69 7.61 -14.26 0.60
C ILE A 69 8.85 -14.21 -0.29
N LEU A 70 9.37 -13.01 -0.48
CA LEU A 70 10.64 -12.76 -1.17
C LEU A 70 11.72 -12.54 -0.11
N GLU A 71 12.84 -13.24 -0.24
CA GLU A 71 13.96 -13.10 0.67
C GLU A 71 15.30 -13.37 -0.03
N PRO A 72 16.41 -12.76 0.41
CA PRO A 72 17.73 -13.05 -0.09
C PRO A 72 18.07 -14.54 0.05
N GLU A 73 18.73 -15.10 -0.96
CA GLU A 73 19.24 -16.48 -0.91
C GLU A 73 20.19 -16.67 0.27
N GLY A 74 20.07 -17.79 0.96
CA GLY A 74 20.84 -18.07 2.16
C GLY A 74 20.49 -17.17 3.35
N GLY A 75 19.34 -16.48 3.30
CA GLY A 75 18.88 -15.57 4.33
C GLY A 75 18.77 -16.20 5.71
N CYS A 76 18.99 -15.39 6.75
CA CYS A 76 18.90 -15.84 8.13
C CYS A 76 17.50 -15.63 8.72
N PRO A 77 17.12 -16.34 9.80
CA PRO A 77 15.81 -16.16 10.44
C PRO A 77 15.54 -14.73 10.95
N LYS A 78 16.60 -13.98 11.28
CA LYS A 78 16.52 -12.64 11.87
C LYS A 78 16.65 -11.50 10.83
N LEU A 79 16.34 -11.74 9.57
CA LEU A 79 16.31 -10.67 8.56
C LEU A 79 15.30 -9.61 8.94
N PRO A 80 15.63 -8.32 8.79
CA PRO A 80 14.63 -7.27 8.82
C PRO A 80 13.54 -7.58 7.78
N THR A 81 12.32 -7.16 8.08
CA THR A 81 11.16 -7.63 7.31
C THR A 81 10.30 -6.44 6.86
N MET A 82 9.62 -6.58 5.74
CA MET A 82 8.58 -5.67 5.28
C MET A 82 7.27 -6.42 5.17
N LEU A 83 6.21 -5.85 5.72
CA LEU A 83 4.84 -6.20 5.34
C LEU A 83 4.40 -5.26 4.24
N TYR A 84 4.23 -5.79 3.04
CA TYR A 84 3.79 -5.06 1.85
C TYR A 84 2.29 -5.26 1.63
N CYS A 85 1.49 -4.26 2.00
CA CYS A 85 0.07 -4.21 1.70
C CYS A 85 -0.11 -3.65 0.29
N HIS A 86 -0.54 -4.48 -0.65
CA HIS A 86 -0.63 -4.09 -2.06
C HIS A 86 -1.81 -3.15 -2.36
N GLY A 87 -1.71 -2.39 -3.45
CA GLY A 87 -2.77 -1.54 -3.98
C GLY A 87 -3.85 -2.31 -4.76
N GLY A 88 -4.55 -1.59 -5.65
CA GLY A 88 -5.62 -2.18 -6.49
C GLY A 88 -7.02 -1.81 -6.05
N GLY A 89 -7.19 -0.76 -5.22
CA GLY A 89 -8.51 -0.25 -4.81
C GLY A 89 -9.35 -1.26 -4.03
N PHE A 90 -8.74 -2.24 -3.39
CA PHE A 90 -9.36 -3.42 -2.78
C PHE A 90 -10.11 -4.34 -3.75
N PHE A 91 -10.12 -4.04 -5.06
CA PHE A 91 -10.79 -4.84 -6.09
C PHE A 91 -9.84 -5.77 -6.85
N LEU A 92 -8.57 -5.46 -6.88
CA LEU A 92 -7.58 -6.19 -7.66
C LEU A 92 -6.63 -6.97 -6.75
N PRO A 93 -6.24 -8.18 -7.15
CA PRO A 93 -5.20 -8.96 -6.49
C PRO A 93 -3.82 -8.35 -6.72
N ILE A 94 -2.79 -8.97 -6.14
CA ILE A 94 -1.39 -8.62 -6.37
C ILE A 94 -1.11 -8.63 -7.89
N GLN A 95 -0.45 -7.59 -8.38
CA GLN A 95 -0.04 -7.45 -9.78
C GLN A 95 1.46 -7.70 -9.92
N THR A 96 1.89 -8.16 -11.09
CA THR A 96 3.30 -8.50 -11.36
C THR A 96 4.25 -7.33 -11.12
N MET A 97 3.82 -6.08 -11.40
CA MET A 97 4.61 -4.89 -11.10
C MET A 97 4.95 -4.76 -9.60
N MET A 98 4.01 -5.12 -8.73
CA MET A 98 4.21 -5.10 -7.27
C MET A 98 5.24 -6.14 -6.83
N MET A 99 5.26 -7.30 -7.50
CA MET A 99 6.29 -8.32 -7.28
C MET A 99 7.68 -7.83 -7.70
N HIS A 100 7.79 -7.07 -8.81
CA HIS A 100 9.06 -6.47 -9.21
C HIS A 100 9.55 -5.44 -8.19
N LEU A 101 8.69 -4.57 -7.70
CA LEU A 101 9.03 -3.61 -6.64
C LEU A 101 9.41 -4.32 -5.34
N ALA A 102 8.63 -5.31 -4.92
CA ALA A 102 8.92 -6.11 -3.72
C ALA A 102 10.26 -6.84 -3.83
N ALA A 103 10.58 -7.40 -5.01
CA ALA A 103 11.86 -8.04 -5.27
C ALA A 103 13.03 -7.03 -5.21
N GLN A 104 12.86 -5.84 -5.78
CA GLN A 104 13.86 -4.78 -5.70
C GLN A 104 14.09 -4.35 -4.25
N TYR A 105 13.05 -4.16 -3.46
CA TYR A 105 13.17 -3.85 -2.02
C TYR A 105 13.86 -4.97 -1.26
N ALA A 106 13.48 -6.24 -1.50
CA ALA A 106 14.12 -7.38 -0.84
C ALA A 106 15.61 -7.44 -1.12
N LEU A 107 15.99 -7.25 -2.39
CA LEU A 107 17.39 -7.34 -2.83
C LEU A 107 18.23 -6.17 -2.30
N GLU A 108 17.78 -4.93 -2.54
CA GLU A 108 18.59 -3.74 -2.25
C GLU A 108 18.67 -3.41 -0.74
N LEU A 109 17.63 -3.77 0.04
CA LEU A 109 17.64 -3.61 1.49
C LEU A 109 18.20 -4.83 2.22
N GLY A 110 18.31 -5.98 1.57
CA GLY A 110 18.69 -7.23 2.22
C GLY A 110 17.65 -7.71 3.24
N ILE A 111 16.36 -7.59 2.93
CA ILE A 111 15.24 -7.87 3.83
C ILE A 111 14.34 -8.97 3.30
N ARG A 112 13.48 -9.48 4.18
CA ARG A 112 12.37 -10.35 3.79
C ARG A 112 11.13 -9.51 3.53
N VAL A 113 10.42 -9.75 2.43
CA VAL A 113 9.16 -9.08 2.10
C VAL A 113 8.02 -10.09 2.14
N TYR A 114 7.03 -9.84 3.00
CA TYR A 114 5.75 -10.54 3.03
C TYR A 114 4.74 -9.75 2.23
N LEU A 115 4.18 -10.37 1.20
CA LEU A 115 3.17 -9.79 0.32
C LEU A 115 1.91 -10.68 0.39
N PRO A 116 0.99 -10.42 1.34
CA PRO A 116 -0.24 -11.19 1.47
C PRO A 116 -1.21 -10.91 0.32
N GLU A 117 -1.77 -11.95 -0.26
CA GLU A 117 -2.92 -11.87 -1.15
C GLU A 117 -4.19 -11.79 -0.31
N TYR A 118 -4.39 -10.65 0.37
CA TYR A 118 -5.54 -10.44 1.24
C TYR A 118 -6.86 -10.50 0.45
N ARG A 119 -7.92 -10.94 1.10
CA ARG A 119 -9.25 -11.06 0.49
C ARG A 119 -9.80 -9.69 0.11
N ILE A 120 -10.39 -9.59 -1.09
CA ILE A 120 -10.78 -8.33 -1.73
C ILE A 120 -12.30 -8.20 -1.88
N VAL A 121 -12.76 -6.96 -2.11
CA VAL A 121 -14.16 -6.66 -2.41
C VAL A 121 -14.49 -7.07 -3.85
N PRO A 122 -15.77 -7.29 -4.19
CA PRO A 122 -16.96 -7.13 -3.34
C PRO A 122 -17.26 -8.32 -2.44
N GLU A 123 -16.61 -9.48 -2.64
CA GLU A 123 -16.87 -10.72 -1.91
C GLU A 123 -16.48 -10.61 -0.44
N HIS A 124 -15.39 -9.90 -0.16
CA HIS A 124 -14.81 -9.77 1.17
C HIS A 124 -14.59 -8.29 1.56
N PRO A 125 -15.65 -7.53 1.90
CA PRO A 125 -15.49 -6.17 2.39
C PRO A 125 -14.78 -6.18 3.76
N ASN A 126 -14.62 -5.00 4.41
CA ASN A 126 -14.07 -5.00 5.77
C ASN A 126 -14.85 -5.97 6.69
N PRO A 127 -14.21 -6.63 7.66
CA PRO A 127 -12.83 -6.40 8.07
C PRO A 127 -11.79 -7.27 7.35
N TYR A 128 -12.17 -8.00 6.30
CA TYR A 128 -11.32 -9.03 5.70
C TYR A 128 -9.96 -8.52 5.24
N PRO A 129 -9.83 -7.47 4.38
CA PRO A 129 -8.52 -7.02 3.94
C PRO A 129 -7.61 -6.61 5.10
N PHE A 130 -8.17 -5.89 6.08
CA PHE A 130 -7.43 -5.43 7.25
C PHE A 130 -6.99 -6.59 8.16
N ARG A 131 -7.92 -7.49 8.50
CA ARG A 131 -7.67 -8.60 9.40
C ARG A 131 -6.72 -9.63 8.80
N ASP A 132 -6.76 -9.83 7.50
CA ASP A 132 -5.83 -10.71 6.79
C ASP A 132 -4.39 -10.17 6.89
N CYS A 133 -4.20 -8.88 6.60
CA CYS A 133 -2.89 -8.23 6.77
C CYS A 133 -2.44 -8.20 8.24
N LEU A 134 -3.36 -8.00 9.17
CA LEU A 134 -3.08 -8.07 10.61
C LEU A 134 -2.54 -9.44 11.01
N SER A 135 -3.14 -10.52 10.51
CA SER A 135 -2.66 -11.89 10.79
C SER A 135 -1.20 -12.10 10.32
N ILE A 136 -0.83 -11.52 9.18
CA ILE A 136 0.56 -11.57 8.70
C ILE A 136 1.48 -10.69 9.57
N MET A 137 1.03 -9.49 9.98
CA MET A 137 1.80 -8.63 10.88
C MET A 137 2.10 -9.35 12.20
N GLU A 138 1.13 -10.05 12.78
CA GLU A 138 1.32 -10.82 14.01
C GLU A 138 2.35 -11.95 13.85
N ILE A 139 2.40 -12.60 12.69
CA ILE A 139 3.44 -13.59 12.36
C ILE A 139 4.83 -12.93 12.32
N ILE A 140 4.94 -11.75 11.69
CA ILE A 140 6.19 -11.00 11.63
C ILE A 140 6.65 -10.56 13.03
N GLN A 141 5.75 -10.04 13.84
CA GLN A 141 6.04 -9.59 15.20
C GLN A 141 6.57 -10.72 16.11
N LYS A 142 6.06 -11.95 15.94
CA LYS A 142 6.54 -13.15 16.67
C LYS A 142 7.98 -13.54 16.31
N GLN A 143 8.52 -13.11 15.16
CA GLN A 143 9.90 -13.37 14.77
C GLN A 143 10.92 -12.48 15.51
N ASP A 144 10.44 -11.44 16.18
CA ASP A 144 11.23 -10.45 16.91
C ASP A 144 12.33 -9.80 16.05
N VAL A 145 11.96 -9.35 14.87
CA VAL A 145 12.81 -8.65 13.92
C VAL A 145 12.40 -7.17 13.79
N HIS A 146 13.30 -6.33 13.28
CA HIS A 146 12.91 -5.01 12.78
C HIS A 146 11.98 -5.17 11.58
N TYR A 147 10.91 -4.37 11.48
CA TYR A 147 10.02 -4.45 10.34
C TYR A 147 9.45 -3.09 9.92
N LEU A 148 9.12 -3.00 8.64
CA LEU A 148 8.42 -1.88 8.02
C LEU A 148 7.00 -2.28 7.64
N LEU A 149 6.09 -1.32 7.74
CA LEU A 149 4.79 -1.36 7.09
C LEU A 149 4.88 -0.57 5.80
N TYR A 150 4.62 -1.22 4.68
CA TYR A 150 4.59 -0.58 3.36
C TYR A 150 3.20 -0.73 2.78
N GLY A 151 2.68 0.33 2.19
CA GLY A 151 1.39 0.27 1.50
C GLY A 151 1.28 1.32 0.41
N GLU A 152 0.81 0.88 -0.75
CA GLU A 152 0.53 1.75 -1.87
C GLU A 152 -0.97 1.84 -2.13
N SER A 153 -1.49 3.01 -2.48
CA SER A 153 -2.90 3.21 -2.81
C SER A 153 -3.82 2.71 -1.68
N ALA A 154 -4.72 1.77 -1.98
CA ALA A 154 -5.57 1.09 -0.98
C ALA A 154 -4.76 0.35 0.09
N GLY A 155 -3.59 -0.20 -0.24
CA GLY A 155 -2.67 -0.78 0.73
C GLY A 155 -2.13 0.22 1.74
N GLY A 156 -2.09 1.50 1.40
CA GLY A 156 -1.74 2.59 2.32
C GLY A 156 -2.74 2.71 3.48
N THR A 157 -4.04 2.47 3.23
CA THR A 157 -5.06 2.35 4.28
C THR A 157 -4.70 1.25 5.28
N LEU A 158 -4.33 0.08 4.74
CA LEU A 158 -4.00 -1.10 5.56
C LEU A 158 -2.73 -0.86 6.38
N ALA A 159 -1.66 -0.37 5.75
CA ALA A 159 -0.40 -0.10 6.44
C ALA A 159 -0.55 0.93 7.56
N ALA A 160 -1.24 2.05 7.30
CA ALA A 160 -1.50 3.07 8.32
C ALA A 160 -2.43 2.56 9.43
N GLY A 161 -3.46 1.78 9.08
CA GLY A 161 -4.35 1.15 10.05
C GLY A 161 -3.65 0.13 10.93
N LEU A 162 -2.71 -0.65 10.38
CA LEU A 162 -1.90 -1.61 11.13
C LEU A 162 -0.93 -0.91 12.10
N ALA A 163 -0.37 0.24 11.71
CA ALA A 163 0.45 1.06 12.61
C ALA A 163 -0.37 1.55 13.82
N LEU A 164 -1.59 2.03 13.57
CA LEU A 164 -2.54 2.41 14.63
C LEU A 164 -2.88 1.23 15.52
N TRP A 165 -3.20 0.07 14.93
CA TRP A 165 -3.52 -1.16 15.67
C TRP A 165 -2.38 -1.58 16.61
N ALA A 166 -1.14 -1.62 16.09
CA ALA A 166 0.02 -2.02 16.88
C ALA A 166 0.22 -1.11 18.10
N ARG A 167 0.07 0.21 17.92
CA ARG A 167 0.14 1.19 19.02
C ARG A 167 -0.96 0.93 20.07
N ASP A 168 -2.21 0.84 19.64
CA ASP A 168 -3.36 0.78 20.54
C ASP A 168 -3.46 -0.54 21.32
N HIS A 169 -2.89 -1.61 20.76
CA HIS A 169 -2.83 -2.93 21.41
C HIS A 169 -1.48 -3.22 22.09
N ASN A 170 -0.58 -2.23 22.16
CA ASN A 170 0.74 -2.35 22.76
C ASN A 170 1.53 -3.56 22.22
N THR A 171 1.38 -3.87 20.95
CA THR A 171 2.20 -4.89 20.29
C THR A 171 3.50 -4.28 19.77
N LYS A 172 4.43 -5.11 19.27
CA LYS A 172 5.70 -4.61 18.74
C LYS A 172 5.45 -3.57 17.64
N PRO A 173 5.93 -2.33 17.78
CA PRO A 173 5.77 -1.30 16.75
C PRO A 173 6.65 -1.60 15.53
N ALA A 174 6.23 -1.14 14.36
CA ALA A 174 7.08 -1.09 13.19
C ALA A 174 8.18 -0.04 13.34
N ASN A 175 9.31 -0.22 12.66
CA ASN A 175 10.38 0.77 12.59
C ASN A 175 9.98 2.00 11.76
N GLY A 176 9.04 1.84 10.84
CA GLY A 176 8.50 2.91 10.00
C GLY A 176 7.29 2.46 9.19
N GLN A 177 6.55 3.44 8.69
CA GLN A 177 5.46 3.25 7.73
C GLN A 177 5.78 3.99 6.44
N CYS A 178 5.70 3.30 5.30
CA CYS A 178 5.93 3.83 3.96
C CYS A 178 4.61 3.83 3.20
N LEU A 179 4.07 5.01 2.94
CA LEU A 179 2.75 5.21 2.37
C LEU A 179 2.87 5.88 1.00
N ILE A 180 2.68 5.11 -0.05
CA ILE A 180 2.87 5.54 -1.43
C ILE A 180 1.51 5.86 -2.06
N TYR A 181 1.30 7.11 -2.47
CA TYR A 181 0.00 7.64 -2.94
C TYR A 181 -1.21 7.05 -2.19
N PRO A 182 -1.19 7.09 -0.84
CA PRO A 182 -2.10 6.30 -0.03
C PRO A 182 -3.55 6.81 -0.09
N VAL A 183 -4.49 5.88 -0.02
CA VAL A 183 -5.90 6.14 0.31
C VAL A 183 -6.03 6.20 1.83
N LEU A 184 -6.56 7.30 2.39
CA LEU A 184 -6.56 7.50 3.86
C LEU A 184 -7.87 8.04 4.43
N ASP A 185 -8.70 8.72 3.62
CA ASP A 185 -9.92 9.40 4.09
C ASP A 185 -11.13 9.13 3.21
N ASN A 186 -12.18 8.55 3.78
CA ASN A 186 -13.43 8.32 3.07
C ASN A 186 -14.28 9.58 2.85
N ARG A 187 -13.86 10.74 3.41
CA ARG A 187 -14.53 12.04 3.28
C ARG A 187 -14.00 12.82 2.08
N CYS A 188 -14.02 12.21 0.92
CA CYS A 188 -13.40 12.69 -0.33
C CYS A 188 -13.70 14.15 -0.68
N SER A 189 -14.90 14.66 -0.36
CA SER A 189 -15.30 16.04 -0.67
C SER A 189 -14.47 17.13 0.02
N ARG A 190 -13.71 16.78 1.05
CA ARG A 190 -12.86 17.71 1.81
C ARG A 190 -11.65 18.21 1.02
N TYR A 191 -11.22 17.47 0.00
CA TYR A 191 -9.95 17.68 -0.67
C TYR A 191 -10.12 18.29 -2.05
N ALA A 192 -9.31 19.33 -2.33
CA ALA A 192 -9.36 20.02 -3.61
C ALA A 192 -8.85 19.13 -4.76
N SER A 193 -7.84 18.29 -4.51
CA SER A 193 -7.30 17.35 -5.49
C SER A 193 -8.35 16.36 -6.00
N MET A 194 -9.27 15.91 -5.15
CA MET A 194 -10.39 15.04 -5.52
C MET A 194 -11.26 15.64 -6.64
N ARG A 195 -11.47 16.97 -6.63
CA ARG A 195 -12.23 17.67 -7.66
C ARG A 195 -11.37 18.06 -8.86
N LEU A 196 -10.13 18.50 -8.58
CA LEU A 196 -9.22 19.00 -9.62
C LEU A 196 -8.77 17.88 -10.55
N TYR A 197 -8.57 16.70 -10.02
CA TYR A 197 -8.08 15.51 -10.74
C TYR A 197 -9.13 14.39 -10.80
N SER A 198 -10.42 14.75 -10.82
CA SER A 198 -11.54 13.78 -10.79
C SER A 198 -11.50 12.73 -11.90
N GLU A 199 -10.82 13.03 -13.01
CA GLU A 199 -10.65 12.14 -14.17
C GLU A 199 -9.17 11.69 -14.35
N ALA A 200 -8.35 11.77 -13.29
CA ALA A 200 -6.95 11.29 -13.32
C ALA A 200 -6.88 9.74 -13.33
N ALA A 201 -5.66 9.21 -13.29
CA ALA A 201 -5.42 7.76 -13.33
C ALA A 201 -6.22 6.95 -12.28
N TRP A 202 -6.49 7.54 -11.09
CA TRP A 202 -7.47 7.04 -10.11
C TRP A 202 -8.62 8.04 -9.99
N PRO A 203 -9.75 7.86 -10.72
CA PRO A 203 -10.84 8.82 -10.71
C PRO A 203 -11.58 8.90 -9.38
N LEU A 204 -12.12 10.08 -9.07
CA LEU A 204 -12.96 10.28 -7.88
C LEU A 204 -14.13 9.28 -7.81
N LYS A 205 -14.75 8.96 -8.95
CA LYS A 205 -15.85 7.98 -9.01
C LYS A 205 -15.40 6.62 -8.48
N ASN A 206 -14.22 6.16 -8.89
CA ASN A 206 -13.66 4.88 -8.42
C ASN A 206 -13.32 4.93 -6.94
N ASN A 207 -12.79 6.05 -6.46
CA ASN A 207 -12.48 6.24 -5.03
C ASN A 207 -13.75 6.19 -4.15
N LEU A 208 -14.84 6.83 -4.58
CA LEU A 208 -16.13 6.76 -3.88
C LEU A 208 -16.71 5.34 -3.89
N THR A 209 -16.64 4.64 -5.03
CA THR A 209 -17.08 3.25 -5.17
C THR A 209 -16.26 2.33 -4.27
N MET A 210 -14.94 2.49 -4.27
CA MET A 210 -14.02 1.73 -3.42
C MET A 210 -14.39 1.85 -1.94
N TRP A 211 -14.54 3.07 -1.43
CA TRP A 211 -14.92 3.28 -0.04
C TRP A 211 -16.29 2.69 0.31
N ARG A 212 -17.27 2.80 -0.59
CA ARG A 212 -18.61 2.22 -0.41
C ARG A 212 -18.53 0.70 -0.27
N GLU A 213 -17.82 0.04 -1.18
CA GLU A 213 -17.71 -1.42 -1.16
C GLU A 213 -16.83 -1.91 0.00
N TYR A 214 -15.72 -1.23 0.26
CA TYR A 214 -14.84 -1.57 1.38
C TYR A 214 -15.53 -1.47 2.73
N LEU A 215 -16.31 -0.40 2.97
CA LEU A 215 -17.01 -0.15 4.24
C LEU A 215 -18.45 -0.71 4.28
N LYS A 216 -18.82 -1.57 3.34
CA LYS A 216 -20.18 -2.09 3.19
C LYS A 216 -20.77 -2.75 4.44
N ASN A 217 -19.93 -3.43 5.22
CA ASN A 217 -20.34 -4.07 6.48
C ASN A 217 -20.36 -3.11 7.69
N GLY A 218 -20.23 -1.81 7.46
CA GLY A 218 -19.98 -0.84 8.52
C GLY A 218 -18.57 -0.95 9.07
N LYS A 219 -18.23 -0.22 10.10
CA LYS A 219 -16.86 -0.15 10.63
C LYS A 219 -16.55 -1.15 11.76
N MET A 220 -17.57 -1.76 12.32
CA MET A 220 -17.48 -2.87 13.28
C MET A 220 -16.55 -2.62 14.48
N GLY A 221 -16.46 -1.38 14.96
CA GLY A 221 -15.53 -0.99 16.06
C GLY A 221 -14.07 -0.86 15.62
N LEU A 222 -13.78 -0.91 14.32
CA LEU A 222 -12.44 -0.77 13.75
C LEU A 222 -12.24 0.59 13.05
N ASP A 223 -13.07 1.57 13.37
CA ASP A 223 -13.20 2.85 12.66
C ASP A 223 -11.88 3.48 12.25
N ASP A 224 -11.00 3.66 13.20
CA ASP A 224 -9.74 4.37 13.00
C ASP A 224 -8.71 3.54 12.21
N TYR A 225 -8.82 2.23 12.25
CA TYR A 225 -7.93 1.33 11.51
C TYR A 225 -8.36 1.17 10.05
N LEU A 226 -9.68 1.24 9.80
CA LEU A 226 -10.24 1.13 8.44
C LEU A 226 -10.22 2.46 7.68
N VAL A 227 -10.17 3.60 8.40
CA VAL A 227 -10.07 4.95 7.83
C VAL A 227 -9.07 5.76 8.66
N PRO A 228 -7.75 5.59 8.45
CA PRO A 228 -6.70 6.15 9.32
C PRO A 228 -6.79 7.65 9.56
N MET A 229 -7.32 8.41 8.60
CA MET A 229 -7.54 9.84 8.75
C MET A 229 -8.59 10.19 9.82
N THR A 230 -9.41 9.24 10.27
CA THR A 230 -10.42 9.50 11.32
C THR A 230 -9.89 9.27 12.73
N ALA A 231 -8.75 8.62 12.89
CA ALA A 231 -8.14 8.39 14.20
C ALA A 231 -7.98 9.71 14.98
N PRO A 232 -8.47 9.81 16.20
CA PRO A 232 -8.47 11.08 16.95
C PRO A 232 -7.05 11.50 17.37
N ASN A 233 -6.17 10.55 17.61
CA ASN A 233 -4.79 10.75 18.03
C ASN A 233 -3.82 9.92 17.19
N LEU A 234 -2.72 10.54 16.76
CA LEU A 234 -1.64 9.90 16.00
C LEU A 234 -0.32 9.81 16.77
N ALA A 235 -0.27 10.28 18.02
CA ALA A 235 0.93 10.19 18.86
C ALA A 235 1.36 8.72 19.06
N GLY A 236 2.66 8.48 19.13
CA GLY A 236 3.23 7.15 19.36
C GLY A 236 3.25 6.23 18.13
N LEU A 237 2.84 6.74 16.96
CA LEU A 237 2.99 6.00 15.70
C LEU A 237 4.46 5.95 15.25
N PRO A 238 4.85 4.98 14.42
CA PRO A 238 6.19 4.94 13.85
C PRO A 238 6.42 6.10 12.88
N GLN A 239 7.69 6.48 12.70
CA GLN A 239 8.09 7.45 11.68
C GLN A 239 7.50 7.09 10.31
N ALA A 240 7.25 8.13 9.48
CA ALA A 240 6.55 7.94 8.22
C ALA A 240 7.32 8.50 7.01
N TYR A 241 7.34 7.73 5.92
CA TYR A 241 7.59 8.23 4.58
C TYR A 241 6.28 8.27 3.82
N ILE A 242 5.88 9.44 3.34
CA ILE A 242 4.62 9.64 2.62
C ILE A 242 4.92 10.27 1.26
N GLU A 243 4.48 9.61 0.20
CA GLU A 243 4.79 9.96 -1.17
C GLU A 243 3.51 10.17 -2.01
N PRO A 244 2.90 11.35 -1.94
CA PRO A 244 1.79 11.69 -2.82
C PRO A 244 2.27 12.08 -4.21
N GLN A 245 1.46 11.82 -5.23
CA GLN A 245 1.72 12.22 -6.60
C GLN A 245 1.07 13.57 -6.90
N GLN A 246 1.75 14.44 -7.66
CA GLN A 246 1.28 15.81 -7.89
C GLN A 246 -0.06 15.86 -8.64
N ILE A 247 -0.25 14.94 -9.60
CA ILE A 247 -1.45 14.86 -10.44
C ILE A 247 -2.31 13.66 -10.01
N ASP A 248 -2.76 13.69 -8.75
CA ASP A 248 -3.52 12.59 -8.17
C ASP A 248 -4.70 13.12 -7.36
N THR A 249 -5.83 12.42 -7.43
CA THR A 249 -6.99 12.66 -6.57
C THR A 249 -6.63 12.56 -5.08
N LEU A 250 -5.76 11.63 -4.72
CA LEU A 250 -5.38 11.31 -3.33
C LEU A 250 -4.30 12.25 -2.74
N ARG A 251 -3.75 13.16 -3.55
CA ARG A 251 -2.63 14.02 -3.13
C ARG A 251 -2.89 14.77 -1.82
N ASP A 252 -4.02 15.46 -1.75
CA ASP A 252 -4.27 16.38 -0.64
C ASP A 252 -4.59 15.66 0.66
N GLU A 253 -5.21 14.45 0.61
CA GLU A 253 -5.42 13.65 1.83
C GLU A 253 -4.12 13.09 2.38
N ALA A 254 -3.19 12.67 1.52
CA ALA A 254 -1.87 12.21 1.93
C ALA A 254 -1.07 13.33 2.59
N ILE A 255 -1.08 14.55 2.01
CA ILE A 255 -0.46 15.75 2.61
C ILE A 255 -1.11 16.09 3.95
N ALA A 256 -2.44 16.00 4.05
CA ALA A 256 -3.15 16.29 5.29
C ALA A 256 -2.81 15.26 6.40
N TYR A 257 -2.64 14.00 6.04
CA TYR A 257 -2.23 12.96 7.01
C TYR A 257 -0.79 13.17 7.48
N ALA A 258 0.12 13.52 6.58
CA ALA A 258 1.49 13.89 6.93
C ALA A 258 1.53 15.03 7.96
N LYS A 259 0.78 16.10 7.73
CA LYS A 259 0.67 17.23 8.68
C LYS A 259 0.11 16.82 10.04
N ARG A 260 -0.84 15.88 10.08
CA ARG A 260 -1.37 15.37 11.35
C ARG A 260 -0.35 14.54 12.11
N LEU A 261 0.48 13.77 11.42
CA LEU A 261 1.59 13.04 12.03
C LEU A 261 2.62 14.01 12.61
N GLU A 262 3.02 15.05 11.86
CA GLU A 262 3.92 16.09 12.33
C GLU A 262 3.37 16.81 13.57
N GLN A 263 2.07 17.13 13.60
CA GLN A 263 1.37 17.73 14.75
C GLN A 263 1.32 16.82 15.98
N ALA A 264 1.53 15.53 15.79
CA ALA A 264 1.61 14.52 16.83
C ALA A 264 3.07 14.14 17.18
N ASP A 265 4.03 15.00 16.80
CA ASP A 265 5.48 14.83 17.02
C ASP A 265 6.06 13.55 16.41
N ILE A 266 5.45 13.05 15.31
CA ILE A 266 5.98 11.91 14.56
C ILE A 266 6.92 12.42 13.47
N PRO A 267 8.15 11.89 13.35
CA PRO A 267 9.05 12.20 12.24
C PRO A 267 8.43 11.81 10.90
N VAL A 268 8.28 12.78 9.99
CA VAL A 268 7.70 12.56 8.66
C VAL A 268 8.65 13.03 7.57
N THR A 269 8.84 12.18 6.57
CA THR A 269 9.40 12.58 5.27
C THR A 269 8.24 12.62 4.27
N LEU A 270 7.80 13.82 3.90
CA LEU A 270 6.78 14.05 2.89
C LEU A 270 7.46 14.39 1.55
N GLN A 271 7.23 13.59 0.53
CA GLN A 271 7.80 13.80 -0.79
C GLN A 271 6.74 13.80 -1.89
N VAL A 272 6.30 14.98 -2.31
CA VAL A 272 5.40 15.13 -3.47
C VAL A 272 6.21 14.91 -4.74
N ILE A 273 5.82 13.93 -5.57
CA ILE A 273 6.50 13.65 -6.83
C ILE A 273 5.90 14.51 -7.94
N GLU A 274 6.69 15.48 -8.43
CA GLU A 274 6.25 16.42 -9.45
C GLU A 274 5.99 15.75 -10.79
N GLY A 275 4.93 16.17 -11.47
CA GLY A 275 4.54 15.68 -12.79
C GLY A 275 4.09 14.23 -12.84
N SER A 276 4.02 13.54 -11.71
CA SER A 276 3.60 12.15 -11.60
C SER A 276 2.10 12.00 -11.31
N TYR A 277 1.58 10.80 -11.47
CA TYR A 277 0.18 10.44 -11.31
C TYR A 277 0.04 9.11 -10.57
N HIS A 278 -1.16 8.78 -10.13
CA HIS A 278 -1.45 7.54 -9.40
C HIS A 278 -1.01 6.29 -10.16
N GLY A 279 -0.17 5.46 -9.54
CA GLY A 279 0.36 4.24 -10.17
C GLY A 279 1.40 4.49 -11.26
N PHE A 280 2.08 5.65 -11.24
CA PHE A 280 3.12 6.00 -12.22
C PHE A 280 4.28 5.00 -12.25
N ASP A 281 4.50 4.29 -11.15
CA ASP A 281 5.58 3.35 -10.93
C ASP A 281 5.29 1.91 -11.44
N ALA A 282 4.20 1.76 -12.21
CA ALA A 282 3.91 0.51 -12.92
C ALA A 282 4.99 0.11 -13.93
N ASP A 283 5.64 1.09 -14.56
CA ASP A 283 6.80 0.84 -15.45
C ASP A 283 8.09 0.87 -14.63
N THR A 284 8.39 -0.24 -13.97
CA THR A 284 9.59 -0.40 -13.14
C THR A 284 10.91 -0.31 -13.92
N THR A 285 10.88 -0.25 -15.26
CA THR A 285 12.07 -0.11 -16.09
C THR A 285 12.38 1.36 -16.43
N ASN A 286 11.46 2.27 -16.16
CA ASN A 286 11.61 3.69 -16.46
C ASN A 286 12.65 4.34 -15.54
N PRO A 287 13.67 5.04 -16.07
CA PRO A 287 14.72 5.66 -15.25
C PRO A 287 14.19 6.67 -14.22
N PHE A 288 13.14 7.43 -14.56
CA PHE A 288 12.50 8.36 -13.62
C PHE A 288 11.86 7.60 -12.44
N VAL A 289 11.17 6.48 -12.72
CA VAL A 289 10.60 5.61 -11.70
C VAL A 289 11.70 5.03 -10.82
N GLN A 290 12.78 4.52 -11.43
CA GLN A 290 13.91 3.95 -10.70
C GLN A 290 14.56 4.97 -9.75
N GLU A 291 14.72 6.22 -10.16
CA GLU A 291 15.25 7.27 -9.29
C GLU A 291 14.36 7.47 -8.05
N ILE A 292 13.04 7.48 -8.22
CA ILE A 292 12.09 7.61 -7.09
C ILE A 292 12.14 6.39 -6.19
N VAL A 293 12.16 5.17 -6.77
CA VAL A 293 12.27 3.92 -6.01
C VAL A 293 13.56 3.87 -5.19
N HIS A 294 14.70 4.31 -5.73
CA HIS A 294 15.95 4.39 -4.97
C HIS A 294 15.84 5.33 -3.77
N ARG A 295 15.19 6.49 -3.90
CA ARG A 295 14.94 7.41 -2.77
C ARG A 295 14.08 6.75 -1.70
N ARG A 296 13.03 5.98 -2.08
CA ARG A 296 12.23 5.18 -1.14
C ARG A 296 13.11 4.18 -0.39
N ILE A 297 13.98 3.46 -1.12
CA ILE A 297 14.90 2.46 -0.55
C ILE A 297 15.86 3.09 0.46
N GLU A 298 16.41 4.26 0.15
CA GLU A 298 17.29 4.98 1.09
C GLU A 298 16.55 5.33 2.38
N LYS A 299 15.31 5.83 2.29
CA LYS A 299 14.51 6.14 3.48
C LYS A 299 14.13 4.90 4.27
N MET A 300 13.74 3.83 3.62
CA MET A 300 13.47 2.56 4.29
C MET A 300 14.70 2.01 4.99
N ARG A 301 15.88 2.15 4.38
CA ARG A 301 17.16 1.75 5.00
C ARG A 301 17.48 2.56 6.26
N GLU A 302 17.20 3.88 6.24
CA GLU A 302 17.35 4.74 7.43
C GLU A 302 16.38 4.29 8.54
N MET A 303 15.12 4.02 8.22
CA MET A 303 14.12 3.56 9.18
C MET A 303 14.48 2.22 9.82
N LEU A 304 15.06 1.29 9.06
CA LEU A 304 15.47 -0.03 9.55
C LEU A 304 16.68 0.02 10.48
N LYS A 305 17.57 1.01 10.30
CA LYS A 305 18.74 1.17 11.19
C LYS A 305 18.34 1.61 12.59
N GLY A 306 17.14 2.18 12.77
CA GLY A 306 16.73 2.84 14.01
C GLY A 306 17.53 4.11 14.26
N ASN A 307 17.09 4.96 15.16
CA ASN A 307 17.98 5.96 15.75
C ASN A 307 19.00 5.17 16.60
N SER A 308 20.21 4.94 16.03
CA SER A 308 21.35 4.50 16.83
C SER A 308 21.60 5.64 17.81
N GLU A 309 21.16 5.46 19.05
CA GLU A 309 21.63 6.27 20.17
C GLU A 309 23.14 6.11 20.36
#